data_8a521e2c6cfa1e98f0a6e6efe0af6e76
#
_entry.id   8a521e2c6cfa1e98f0a6e6efe0af6e76
#
_cell.length_a   1.000
_cell.length_b   1.000
_cell.length_c   1.000
_cell.angle_alpha   90.00
_cell.angle_beta   90.00
_cell.angle_gamma   90.00
#
_symmetry.space_group_name_H-M   'P 1'
#
loop_
_entity.id
_entity.type
_entity.pdbx_description
1 polymer ?
#
loop_
_entity_poly.entity_id
_entity_poly.type
_entity_poly.pdbx_seq_one_letter_code
_entity_poly.pdbx_strand_id
1 'polypeptide(L)'
;MFVKQEFPDEIILIGGHLDSWDVGQGAHDDGSGVVHAMATLQMMKAINYQPKRTVRCVLFMNEENGQQGSKAYADASNANNEFHLAAIESDRGGFTPRGFGCEGDPETYPERFGK
;
A
#
# COMPACT_ATOMS: atom_id res chain seq x y z
N MET A 1 -10.61 -14.49 20.60
CA MET A 1 -9.57 -15.51 20.29
C MET A 1 -8.72 -14.96 19.17
N PHE A 2 -7.46 -14.65 19.41
CA PHE A 2 -6.56 -14.23 18.34
C PHE A 2 -6.16 -15.47 17.55
N VAL A 3 -6.60 -15.56 16.31
CA VAL A 3 -6.13 -16.61 15.40
C VAL A 3 -4.70 -16.26 15.03
N LYS A 4 -3.77 -17.17 15.27
CA LYS A 4 -2.37 -17.00 14.90
C LYS A 4 -2.28 -16.95 13.37
N GLN A 5 -1.68 -15.89 12.82
CA GLN A 5 -1.41 -15.80 11.41
C GLN A 5 -0.47 -16.91 10.95
N GLU A 6 -0.65 -17.39 9.73
CA GLU A 6 0.17 -18.48 9.17
C GLU A 6 1.58 -17.99 8.80
N PHE A 7 1.64 -16.77 8.23
CA PHE A 7 2.88 -16.12 7.77
C PHE A 7 2.95 -14.67 8.29
N PRO A 8 3.13 -14.47 9.61
CA PRO A 8 3.07 -13.12 10.20
C PRO A 8 4.22 -12.21 9.76
N ASP A 9 5.35 -12.78 9.34
CA ASP A 9 6.54 -12.05 8.91
C ASP A 9 6.49 -11.66 7.42
N GLU A 10 5.49 -12.13 6.69
CA GLU A 10 5.23 -11.71 5.31
C GLU A 10 4.21 -10.57 5.30
N ILE A 11 4.62 -9.42 4.78
CA ILE A 11 3.83 -8.19 4.80
C ILE A 11 3.19 -7.96 3.44
N ILE A 12 1.90 -7.65 3.45
CA ILE A 12 1.18 -7.05 2.34
C ILE A 12 0.90 -5.61 2.75
N LEU A 13 1.49 -4.67 2.03
CA LEU A 13 1.29 -3.25 2.27
C LEU A 13 0.15 -2.73 1.40
N ILE A 14 -0.72 -1.93 2.00
CA ILE A 14 -1.72 -1.13 1.31
C ILE A 14 -1.54 0.31 1.73
N GLY A 15 -1.60 1.24 0.79
CA GLY A 15 -1.29 2.63 1.10
C GLY A 15 -1.87 3.66 0.14
N GLY A 16 -1.56 4.87 0.46
CA GLY A 16 -1.77 6.09 -0.29
C GLY A 16 -0.94 7.19 0.34
N HIS A 17 -0.95 8.41 -0.20
CA HIS A 17 -0.22 9.52 0.40
C HIS A 17 -1.13 10.56 1.05
N LEU A 18 -0.64 11.17 2.15
CA LEU A 18 -1.41 12.11 2.97
C LEU A 18 -1.24 13.57 2.55
N ASP A 19 -0.15 13.87 1.89
CA ASP A 19 0.10 15.21 1.41
C ASP A 19 -0.63 15.49 0.09
N SER A 20 -0.68 16.73 -0.30
CA SER A 20 -1.23 17.19 -1.57
C SER A 20 -0.40 18.36 -2.08
N TRP A 21 -0.60 18.72 -3.33
CA TRP A 21 -0.04 19.95 -3.88
C TRP A 21 -0.42 21.17 -3.05
N ASP A 22 0.52 22.08 -2.91
CA ASP A 22 0.34 23.33 -2.17
C ASP A 22 -0.94 24.07 -2.63
N VAL A 23 -1.70 24.54 -1.65
CA VAL A 23 -3.05 25.11 -1.74
C VAL A 23 -4.13 24.16 -2.26
N GLY A 24 -3.80 22.90 -2.56
CA GLY A 24 -4.75 21.84 -2.91
C GLY A 24 -5.44 21.24 -1.69
N GLN A 25 -6.65 20.72 -1.86
CA GLN A 25 -7.36 20.01 -0.78
C GLN A 25 -7.01 18.51 -0.71
N GLY A 26 -6.40 17.96 -1.76
CA GLY A 26 -5.98 16.56 -1.80
C GLY A 26 -7.09 15.51 -1.70
N ALA A 27 -8.35 15.88 -1.98
CA ALA A 27 -9.46 14.95 -1.80
C ALA A 27 -9.44 13.79 -2.80
N HIS A 28 -8.97 14.05 -4.01
CA HIS A 28 -8.88 13.08 -5.09
C HIS A 28 -7.48 12.49 -5.19
N ASP A 29 -6.48 13.31 -5.09
CA ASP A 29 -5.06 13.03 -5.10
C ASP A 29 -4.46 13.51 -3.76
N ASP A 30 -4.25 12.66 -2.72
CA ASP A 30 -4.62 11.25 -2.73
C ASP A 30 -5.51 10.88 -1.53
N GLY A 31 -6.34 11.81 -1.05
CA GLY A 31 -7.31 11.52 0.02
C GLY A 31 -8.18 10.30 -0.29
N SER A 32 -8.48 10.04 -1.58
CA SER A 32 -9.23 8.86 -1.98
C SER A 32 -8.47 7.56 -1.74
N GLY A 33 -7.17 7.50 -2.03
CA GLY A 33 -6.34 6.32 -1.78
C GLY A 33 -6.13 6.07 -0.30
N VAL A 34 -5.93 7.13 0.48
CA VAL A 34 -5.89 7.05 1.95
C VAL A 34 -7.17 6.38 2.49
N VAL A 35 -8.34 6.82 2.03
CA VAL A 35 -9.62 6.24 2.45
C VAL A 35 -9.75 4.79 1.99
N HIS A 36 -9.33 4.43 0.78
CA HIS A 36 -9.34 3.06 0.28
C HIS A 36 -8.49 2.13 1.16
N ALA A 37 -7.27 2.54 1.51
CA ALA A 37 -6.39 1.75 2.35
C ALA A 37 -6.99 1.54 3.75
N MET A 38 -7.48 2.60 4.39
CA MET A 38 -8.11 2.52 5.70
C MET A 38 -9.41 1.69 5.68
N ALA A 39 -10.26 1.89 4.68
CA ALA A 39 -11.52 1.17 4.54
C ALA A 39 -11.29 -0.33 4.30
N THR A 40 -10.23 -0.71 3.61
CA THR A 40 -9.85 -2.11 3.43
C THR A 40 -9.65 -2.82 4.78
N LEU A 41 -8.90 -2.22 5.70
CA LEU A 41 -8.71 -2.79 7.04
C LEU A 41 -10.02 -2.82 7.85
N GLN A 42 -10.83 -1.77 7.75
CA GLN A 42 -12.14 -1.74 8.42
C GLN A 42 -13.06 -2.83 7.88
N MET A 43 -13.08 -3.05 6.57
CA MET A 43 -13.88 -4.09 5.92
C MET A 43 -13.43 -5.48 6.36
N MET A 44 -12.12 -5.76 6.34
CA MET A 44 -11.58 -7.02 6.84
C MET A 44 -12.04 -7.30 8.27
N LYS A 45 -11.98 -6.29 9.14
CA LYS A 45 -12.46 -6.40 10.52
C LYS A 45 -13.97 -6.65 10.59
N ALA A 46 -14.76 -5.93 9.80
CA ALA A 46 -16.23 -6.03 9.82
C ALA A 46 -16.74 -7.40 9.40
N ILE A 47 -16.07 -8.07 8.45
CA ILE A 47 -16.43 -9.41 7.98
C ILE A 47 -15.68 -10.54 8.73
N ASN A 48 -14.94 -10.19 9.79
CA ASN A 48 -14.09 -11.12 10.54
C ASN A 48 -13.08 -11.88 9.66
N TYR A 49 -12.62 -11.25 8.58
CA TYR A 49 -11.59 -11.85 7.73
C TYR A 49 -10.26 -11.94 8.50
N GLN A 50 -9.67 -13.12 8.49
CA GLN A 50 -8.39 -13.40 9.14
C GLN A 50 -7.33 -13.61 8.05
N PRO A 51 -6.55 -12.58 7.72
CA PRO A 51 -5.51 -12.72 6.71
C PRO A 51 -4.41 -13.65 7.22
N LYS A 52 -3.89 -14.51 6.34
CA LYS A 52 -2.77 -15.40 6.67
C LYS A 52 -1.48 -14.64 6.91
N ARG A 53 -1.35 -13.46 6.34
CA ARG A 53 -0.20 -12.56 6.36
C ARG A 53 -0.51 -11.27 7.08
N THR A 54 0.51 -10.55 7.47
CA THR A 54 0.33 -9.21 8.00
C THR A 54 -0.11 -8.27 6.89
N VAL A 55 -1.27 -7.63 7.06
CA VAL A 55 -1.73 -6.53 6.21
C VAL A 55 -1.44 -5.23 6.93
N ARG A 56 -0.61 -4.39 6.34
CA ARG A 56 -0.18 -3.11 6.92
C ARG A 56 -0.70 -1.96 6.06
N CYS A 57 -1.39 -1.03 6.67
CA CYS A 57 -1.75 0.23 6.04
C CYS A 57 -0.66 1.26 6.35
N VAL A 58 -0.12 1.89 5.32
CA VAL A 58 0.87 2.97 5.44
C VAL A 58 0.39 4.16 4.64
N LEU A 59 0.39 5.32 5.30
CA LEU A 59 0.01 6.58 4.69
C LEU A 59 1.26 7.44 4.58
N PHE A 60 1.74 7.60 3.37
CA PHE A 60 3.03 8.25 3.10
C PHE A 60 2.91 9.77 3.17
N MET A 61 3.99 10.41 3.54
CA MET A 61 4.11 11.88 3.53
C MET A 61 5.12 12.32 2.48
N ASN A 62 4.90 13.51 1.91
CA ASN A 62 5.78 14.14 0.96
C ASN A 62 5.95 13.35 -0.34
N GLU A 63 4.86 12.73 -0.82
CA GLU A 63 4.85 12.06 -2.12
C GLU A 63 5.10 13.10 -3.23
N GLU A 64 4.31 14.16 -3.25
CA GLU A 64 4.27 15.23 -4.25
C GLU A 64 5.60 16.02 -4.37
N ASN A 65 6.40 16.02 -3.33
CA ASN A 65 7.65 16.77 -3.25
C ASN A 65 8.89 15.88 -3.08
N GLY A 66 8.87 14.68 -3.65
CA GLY A 66 10.04 13.83 -3.77
C GLY A 66 10.00 12.52 -2.97
N GLN A 67 8.84 12.08 -2.55
CA GLN A 67 8.60 10.74 -2.00
C GLN A 67 9.43 10.42 -0.74
N GLN A 68 9.65 11.41 0.12
CA GLN A 68 10.53 11.22 1.28
C GLN A 68 9.96 10.22 2.28
N GLY A 69 8.64 10.18 2.45
CA GLY A 69 7.97 9.25 3.36
C GLY A 69 8.12 7.80 2.92
N SER A 70 7.91 7.49 1.65
CA SER A 70 8.08 6.14 1.12
C SER A 70 9.55 5.69 1.13
N LYS A 71 10.49 6.57 0.83
CA LYS A 71 11.93 6.30 0.95
C LYS A 71 12.33 6.00 2.39
N ALA A 72 11.91 6.82 3.35
CA ALA A 72 12.19 6.61 4.76
C ALA A 72 11.58 5.29 5.28
N TYR A 73 10.38 4.95 4.81
CA TYR A 73 9.75 3.66 5.12
C TYR A 73 10.57 2.49 4.56
N ALA A 74 11.00 2.57 3.30
CA ALA A 74 11.81 1.52 2.67
C ALA A 74 13.15 1.33 3.40
N ASP A 75 13.82 2.42 3.77
CA ASP A 75 15.07 2.36 4.52
C ASP A 75 14.88 1.71 5.90
N ALA A 76 13.83 2.09 6.62
CA ALA A 76 13.51 1.50 7.91
C ALA A 76 13.14 0.01 7.81
N SER A 77 12.37 -0.35 6.79
CA SER A 77 12.00 -1.74 6.50
C SER A 77 13.23 -2.60 6.20
N ASN A 78 14.14 -2.10 5.35
CA ASN A 78 15.39 -2.77 5.03
C ASN A 78 16.28 -2.94 6.28
N ALA A 79 16.40 -1.90 7.10
CA ALA A 79 17.17 -1.96 8.35
C ALA A 79 16.61 -2.99 9.34
N ASN A 80 15.32 -3.21 9.33
CA ASN A 80 14.62 -4.19 10.16
C ASN A 80 14.54 -5.59 9.51
N ASN A 81 15.05 -5.77 8.30
CA ASN A 81 14.94 -7.00 7.50
C ASN A 81 13.48 -7.46 7.31
N GLU A 82 12.55 -6.53 7.15
CA GLU A 82 11.16 -6.85 6.88
C GLU A 82 10.98 -7.36 5.44
N PHE A 83 10.15 -8.38 5.27
CA PHE A 83 9.84 -8.92 3.95
C PHE A 83 8.45 -8.47 3.49
N HIS A 84 8.40 -7.70 2.42
CA HIS A 84 7.17 -7.26 1.77
C HIS A 84 6.89 -8.15 0.56
N LEU A 85 5.85 -8.97 0.67
CA LEU A 85 5.41 -9.85 -0.42
C LEU A 85 4.78 -9.04 -1.56
N ALA A 86 4.03 -7.99 -1.21
CA ALA A 86 3.39 -7.09 -2.16
C ALA A 86 3.15 -5.74 -1.51
N ALA A 87 3.12 -4.70 -2.33
CA ALA A 87 2.65 -3.37 -1.96
C ALA A 87 1.64 -2.89 -3.01
N ILE A 88 0.56 -2.28 -2.56
CA ILE A 88 -0.49 -1.72 -3.40
C ILE A 88 -0.73 -0.28 -2.95
N GLU A 89 -0.59 0.65 -3.87
CA GLU A 89 -0.95 2.04 -3.69
C GLU A 89 -2.13 2.40 -4.58
N SER A 90 -3.08 3.16 -4.03
CA SER A 90 -4.21 3.71 -4.78
C SER A 90 -4.02 5.22 -4.82
N ASP A 91 -3.62 5.74 -5.95
CA ASP A 91 -3.16 7.13 -6.07
C ASP A 91 -3.89 7.93 -7.18
N ARG A 92 -4.52 7.26 -8.13
CA ARG A 92 -5.09 7.96 -9.30
C ARG A 92 -6.59 8.21 -9.21
N GLY A 93 -7.06 8.50 -8.02
CA GLY A 93 -8.41 8.97 -7.73
C GLY A 93 -9.43 7.90 -7.40
N GLY A 94 -10.62 8.36 -6.98
CA GLY A 94 -11.68 7.54 -6.42
C GLY A 94 -12.72 7.06 -7.43
N PHE A 95 -12.40 6.97 -8.72
CA PHE A 95 -13.32 6.44 -9.73
C PHE A 95 -13.24 4.91 -9.85
N THR A 96 -14.14 4.35 -10.65
CA THR A 96 -14.13 2.93 -10.97
C THR A 96 -12.75 2.49 -11.48
N PRO A 97 -12.10 1.52 -10.83
CA PRO A 97 -10.81 1.02 -11.27
C PRO A 97 -10.89 0.47 -12.69
N ARG A 98 -9.92 0.82 -13.53
CA ARG A 98 -9.85 0.37 -14.93
C ARG A 98 -8.64 -0.51 -15.22
N GLY A 99 -7.73 -0.64 -14.26
CA GLY A 99 -6.52 -1.42 -14.39
C GLY A 99 -5.59 -1.22 -13.20
N PHE A 100 -4.50 -1.92 -13.24
CA PHE A 100 -3.42 -1.82 -12.26
C PHE A 100 -2.11 -1.60 -13.01
N GLY A 101 -1.26 -0.69 -12.53
CA GLY A 101 0.15 -0.70 -12.82
C GLY A 101 0.81 -1.83 -12.03
N CYS A 102 1.82 -2.47 -12.58
CA CYS A 102 2.60 -3.46 -11.87
C CYS A 102 4.08 -3.14 -12.04
N GLU A 103 4.75 -3.02 -10.94
CA GLU A 103 6.21 -2.91 -10.87
C GLU A 103 6.77 -4.13 -10.15
N GLY A 104 7.94 -4.58 -10.55
CA GLY A 104 8.60 -5.73 -9.96
C GLY A 104 9.86 -6.07 -10.70
N ASP A 105 10.57 -7.07 -10.21
CA ASP A 105 11.76 -7.57 -10.88
C ASP A 105 11.38 -8.41 -12.11
N PRO A 106 11.72 -7.97 -13.34
CA PRO A 106 11.40 -8.70 -14.57
C PRO A 106 12.04 -10.08 -14.67
N GLU A 107 13.18 -10.29 -13.98
CA GLU A 107 13.86 -11.59 -13.97
C GLU A 107 13.12 -12.61 -13.10
N THR A 108 12.51 -12.13 -12.01
CA THR A 108 11.74 -12.96 -11.08
C THR A 108 10.33 -13.25 -11.58
N TYR A 109 9.72 -12.30 -12.32
CA TYR A 109 8.32 -12.40 -12.78
C TYR A 109 8.17 -12.07 -14.27
N PRO A 110 8.86 -12.78 -15.16
CA PRO A 110 8.86 -12.45 -16.58
C PRO A 110 7.47 -12.51 -17.24
N GLU A 111 6.60 -13.39 -16.77
CA GLU A 111 5.23 -13.53 -17.29
C GLU A 111 4.31 -12.34 -17.00
N ARG A 112 4.66 -11.50 -16.02
CA ARG A 112 3.87 -10.30 -15.65
C ARG A 112 4.25 -9.07 -16.47
N PHE A 113 5.43 -9.08 -17.08
CA PHE A 113 5.96 -7.99 -17.90
C PHE A 113 6.00 -8.35 -19.39
N GLY A 114 5.63 -9.57 -19.74
CA GLY A 114 5.39 -9.99 -21.11
C GLY A 114 4.20 -9.25 -21.71
N LYS A 115 4.38 -8.65 -22.88
CA LYS A 115 3.45 -7.76 -23.60
C LYS A 115 2.10 -8.40 -23.88
#